data_891031684e5164e90f2d56b03f849712
#
_entry.id   891031684e5164e90f2d56b03f849712
#
_cell.length_a   1.000
_cell.length_b   1.000
_cell.length_c   1.000
_cell.angle_alpha   90.00
_cell.angle_beta   90.00
_cell.angle_gamma   90.00
#
_symmetry.space_group_name_H-M   'P 1'
#
loop_
_entity.id
_entity.type
_entity.pdbx_description
1 polymer ?
#
loop_
_entity_poly.entity_id
_entity_poly.type
_entity_poly.pdbx_seq_one_letter_code
_entity_poly.pdbx_strand_id
1 'polypeptide(L)'
;MDIEGLDLRDVTERIRKHIPPTDPPVGYLRGRSYFRDVLVAELGCSALEAEDLVDTLQMNGYLRFQGDPASRSQAESRWEILPQQA
;
A
#
# COMPACT_ATOMS: atom_id res chain seq x y z
N MET A 1 14.37 9.17 6.56
CA MET A 1 14.52 7.94 5.74
C MET A 1 14.68 8.32 4.28
N ASP A 2 15.61 7.68 3.60
CA ASP A 2 15.85 7.96 2.19
C ASP A 2 15.00 7.02 1.32
N ILE A 3 13.91 7.56 0.76
CA ILE A 3 13.00 6.78 -0.08
C ILE A 3 13.68 6.34 -1.38
N GLU A 4 14.60 7.15 -1.90
CA GLU A 4 15.30 6.84 -3.15
C GLU A 4 16.22 5.62 -3.04
N GLY A 5 16.70 5.33 -1.83
CA GLY A 5 17.57 4.19 -1.59
C GLY A 5 16.82 2.90 -1.29
N LEU A 6 15.49 2.93 -1.24
CA LEU A 6 14.69 1.75 -0.92
C LEU A 6 14.38 0.92 -2.16
N ASP A 7 14.44 -0.41 -1.99
CA ASP A 7 13.94 -1.33 -3.00
C ASP A 7 12.42 -1.44 -2.85
N LEU A 8 11.71 -0.83 -3.78
CA LEU A 8 10.24 -0.78 -3.75
C LEU A 8 9.61 -2.17 -3.83
N ARG A 9 10.24 -3.10 -4.54
CA ARG A 9 9.77 -4.49 -4.59
C ARG A 9 9.81 -5.11 -3.19
N ASP A 10 10.92 -4.95 -2.49
CA ASP A 10 11.08 -5.50 -1.14
C ASP A 10 10.09 -4.88 -0.16
N VAL A 11 9.90 -3.58 -0.24
CA VAL A 11 8.91 -2.87 0.57
C VAL A 11 7.51 -3.43 0.31
N THR A 12 7.16 -3.64 -0.95
CA THR A 12 5.85 -4.18 -1.34
C THR A 12 5.66 -5.61 -0.83
N GLU A 13 6.71 -6.43 -0.90
CA GLU A 13 6.68 -7.79 -0.34
C GLU A 13 6.42 -7.78 1.17
N ARG A 14 7.01 -6.83 1.89
CA ARG A 14 6.78 -6.68 3.32
C ARG A 14 5.32 -6.34 3.62
N ILE A 15 4.74 -5.44 2.83
CA ILE A 15 3.31 -5.11 2.96
C ILE A 15 2.47 -6.36 2.72
N ARG A 16 2.76 -7.10 1.65
CA ARG A 16 1.99 -8.29 1.28
C ARG A 16 1.99 -9.33 2.39
N LYS A 17 3.11 -9.51 3.07
CA LYS A 17 3.21 -10.49 4.17
C LYS A 17 2.34 -10.14 5.36
N HIS A 18 2.01 -8.87 5.55
CA HIS A 18 1.15 -8.44 6.65
C HIS A 18 -0.33 -8.57 6.35
N ILE A 19 -0.69 -8.80 5.09
CA ILE A 19 -2.09 -8.81 4.67
C ILE A 19 -2.51 -10.24 4.37
N PRO A 20 -3.49 -10.79 5.12
CA PRO A 20 -4.01 -12.13 4.82
C PRO A 20 -4.64 -12.14 3.43
N PRO A 21 -4.38 -13.16 2.60
CA PRO A 21 -5.00 -13.25 1.27
C PRO A 21 -6.52 -13.28 1.32
N THR A 22 -7.09 -13.68 2.45
CA THR A 22 -8.53 -13.82 2.63
C THR A 22 -9.19 -12.53 3.13
N ASP A 23 -8.40 -11.51 3.50
CA ASP A 23 -8.92 -10.28 4.09
C ASP A 23 -8.14 -9.06 3.57
N PRO A 24 -8.19 -8.78 2.26
CA PRO A 24 -7.51 -7.61 1.72
C PRO A 24 -8.17 -6.32 2.22
N PRO A 25 -7.43 -5.21 2.33
CA PRO A 25 -8.01 -3.94 2.74
C PRO A 25 -9.04 -3.48 1.73
N VAL A 26 -10.14 -2.92 2.22
CA VAL A 26 -11.27 -2.44 1.43
C VAL A 26 -11.39 -0.94 1.60
N GLY A 27 -11.67 -0.23 0.49
CA GLY A 27 -11.81 1.22 0.51
C GLY A 27 -10.49 1.93 0.26
N TYR A 28 -10.57 3.08 -0.41
CA TYR A 28 -9.37 3.80 -0.85
C TYR A 28 -8.57 4.36 0.33
N LEU A 29 -9.21 5.20 1.14
CA LEU A 29 -8.51 5.85 2.26
C LEU A 29 -8.14 4.86 3.36
N ARG A 30 -9.03 3.90 3.63
CA ARG A 30 -8.77 2.88 4.65
C ARG A 30 -7.59 2.00 4.25
N GLY A 31 -7.50 1.63 2.98
CA GLY A 31 -6.36 0.85 2.48
C GLY A 31 -5.05 1.62 2.58
N ARG A 32 -5.06 2.90 2.20
CA ARG A 32 -3.87 3.75 2.30
C ARG A 32 -3.41 3.88 3.76
N SER A 33 -4.35 4.07 4.69
CA SER A 33 -4.02 4.14 6.11
C SER A 33 -3.43 2.82 6.62
N TYR A 34 -3.96 1.71 6.17
CA TYR A 34 -3.45 0.39 6.53
C TYR A 34 -2.00 0.22 6.05
N PHE A 35 -1.72 0.54 4.79
CA PHE A 35 -0.37 0.45 4.24
C PHE A 35 0.59 1.38 4.97
N ARG A 36 0.16 2.60 5.27
CA ARG A 36 0.96 3.53 6.07
C ARG A 36 1.35 2.92 7.41
N ASP A 37 0.38 2.36 8.13
CA ASP A 37 0.63 1.80 9.46
C ASP A 37 1.58 0.59 9.38
N VAL A 38 1.44 -0.25 8.36
CA VAL A 38 2.35 -1.37 8.13
C VAL A 38 3.78 -0.85 7.90
N LEU A 39 3.93 0.18 7.08
CA LEU A 39 5.25 0.74 6.78
C LEU A 39 5.90 1.39 8.00
N VAL A 40 5.11 2.08 8.82
CA VAL A 40 5.63 2.63 10.07
C VAL A 40 6.16 1.51 10.97
N ALA A 41 5.42 0.41 11.08
CA ALA A 41 5.84 -0.72 11.90
C ALA A 41 7.05 -1.44 11.33
N GLU A 42 7.11 -1.62 10.01
CA GLU A 42 8.17 -2.39 9.35
C GLU A 42 9.47 -1.60 9.21
N LEU A 43 9.38 -0.33 8.89
CA LEU A 43 10.55 0.48 8.54
C LEU A 43 10.96 1.45 9.65
N GLY A 44 10.12 1.65 10.65
CA GLY A 44 10.40 2.60 11.72
C GLY A 44 10.39 4.05 11.27
N CYS A 45 9.72 4.36 10.17
CA CYS A 45 9.61 5.71 9.65
C CYS A 45 8.44 6.46 10.27
N SER A 46 8.37 7.77 10.04
CA SER A 46 7.24 8.58 10.47
C SER A 46 6.00 8.28 9.61
N ALA A 47 4.82 8.67 10.12
CA ALA A 47 3.58 8.52 9.35
C ALA A 47 3.63 9.30 8.04
N LEU A 48 4.22 10.49 8.06
CA LEU A 48 4.34 11.32 6.85
C LEU A 48 5.24 10.66 5.80
N GLU A 49 6.37 10.11 6.24
CA GLU A 49 7.26 9.38 5.35
C GLU A 49 6.58 8.14 4.78
N ALA A 50 5.80 7.44 5.61
CA ALA A 50 5.05 6.28 5.17
C ALA A 50 3.98 6.64 4.14
N GLU A 51 3.30 7.77 4.31
CA GLU A 51 2.32 8.25 3.32
C GLU A 51 2.99 8.59 1.99
N ASP A 52 4.15 9.24 2.02
CA ASP A 52 4.92 9.52 0.81
C ASP A 52 5.33 8.23 0.11
N LEU A 53 5.71 7.23 0.88
CA LEU A 53 6.10 5.93 0.34
C LEU A 53 4.90 5.20 -0.28
N VAL A 54 3.73 5.27 0.33
CA VAL A 54 2.49 4.72 -0.24
C VAL A 54 2.21 5.39 -1.60
N ASP A 55 2.34 6.71 -1.68
CA ASP A 55 2.17 7.44 -2.94
C ASP A 55 3.17 6.95 -3.99
N THR A 56 4.42 6.79 -3.60
CA THR A 56 5.48 6.32 -4.51
C THR A 56 5.18 4.90 -5.02
N LEU A 57 4.76 4.00 -4.14
CA LEU A 57 4.40 2.64 -4.52
C LEU A 57 3.21 2.64 -5.48
N GLN A 58 2.21 3.48 -5.22
CA GLN A 58 1.03 3.59 -6.06
C GLN A 58 1.39 4.15 -7.43
N MET A 59 2.22 5.20 -7.48
CA MET A 59 2.66 5.80 -8.73
C MET A 59 3.47 4.85 -9.60
N ASN A 60 4.21 3.93 -8.98
CA ASN A 60 5.03 2.96 -9.68
C ASN A 60 4.32 1.63 -9.95
N GLY A 61 3.03 1.53 -9.60
CA GLY A 61 2.23 0.35 -9.91
C GLY A 61 2.39 -0.83 -8.97
N TYR A 62 3.10 -0.67 -7.85
CA TYR A 62 3.22 -1.71 -6.84
C TYR A 62 1.96 -1.86 -6.00
N LEU A 63 1.24 -0.76 -5.82
CA LEU A 63 -0.07 -0.75 -5.17
C LEU A 63 -1.08 -0.19 -6.17
N ARG A 64 -2.14 -0.93 -6.45
CA ARG A 64 -3.19 -0.50 -7.37
C ARG A 64 -4.53 -0.60 -6.69
N PHE A 65 -5.28 0.49 -6.74
CA PHE A 65 -6.65 0.49 -6.26
C PHE A 65 -7.59 0.14 -7.42
N GLN A 66 -8.42 -0.86 -7.18
CA GLN A 66 -9.45 -1.29 -8.13
C GLN A 66 -10.79 -0.76 -7.65
N GLY A 67 -11.41 0.09 -8.45
CA GLY A 67 -12.67 0.71 -8.12
C GLY A 67 -12.60 2.23 -8.26
N ASP A 68 -13.70 2.89 -7.89
CA ASP A 68 -13.78 4.35 -7.90
C ASP A 68 -13.45 4.87 -6.50
N PRO A 69 -12.38 5.69 -6.34
CA PRO A 69 -12.05 6.26 -5.03
C PRO A 69 -13.18 7.08 -4.41
N ALA A 70 -14.09 7.61 -5.24
CA ALA A 70 -15.23 8.36 -4.77
C ALA A 70 -16.43 7.48 -4.42
N SER A 71 -16.38 6.20 -4.78
CA SER A 71 -17.48 5.27 -4.51
C SER A 71 -17.49 4.86 -3.04
N ARG A 72 -18.69 4.77 -2.46
CA ARG A 72 -18.88 4.26 -1.11
C ARG A 72 -19.15 2.76 -1.09
N SER A 73 -19.21 2.13 -2.25
CA SER A 73 -19.44 0.69 -2.34
C SER A 73 -18.15 -0.06 -2.03
N GLN A 74 -18.11 -0.73 -0.89
CA GLN A 74 -16.96 -1.52 -0.48
C GLN A 74 -16.83 -2.81 -1.28
N ALA A 75 -17.94 -3.29 -1.87
CA ALA A 75 -17.93 -4.54 -2.61
C ALA A 75 -17.09 -4.48 -3.88
N GLU A 76 -16.89 -3.28 -4.44
CA GLU A 76 -16.14 -3.06 -5.67
C GLU A 76 -14.78 -2.45 -5.43
N SER A 77 -14.43 -2.20 -4.16
CA SER A 77 -13.18 -1.52 -3.79
C SER A 77 -12.16 -2.53 -3.33
N ARG A 78 -11.11 -2.70 -4.10
CA ARG A 78 -10.02 -3.63 -3.77
C ARG A 78 -8.67 -3.01 -4.02
N TRP A 79 -7.69 -3.42 -3.23
CA TRP A 79 -6.30 -3.10 -3.47
C TRP A 79 -5.56 -4.33 -4.00
N GLU A 80 -4.75 -4.11 -5.02
CA GLU A 80 -3.80 -5.12 -5.48
C GLU A 80 -2.41 -4.75 -4.99
N ILE A 81 -1.71 -5.73 -4.47
CA ILE A 81 -0.34 -5.58 -3.99
C ILE A 81 0.54 -6.38 -4.94
N LEU A 82 1.34 -5.66 -5.73
CA LEU A 82 2.06 -6.23 -6.86
C LEU A 82 3.57 -6.04 -6.67
N PRO A 83 4.24 -6.91 -5.88
CA PRO A 83 5.69 -6.83 -5.71
C PRO A 83 6.44 -7.02 -7.03
N GLN A 84 5.82 -7.73 -7.96
CA GLN A 84 6.33 -7.90 -9.30
C GLN A 84 5.37 -7.19 -10.25
N GLN A 85 5.79 -6.06 -10.76
CA GLN A 85 5.01 -5.36 -11.77
C GLN A 85 4.96 -6.17 -13.04
N ALA A 86 3.77 -6.27 -13.58
CA ALA A 86 3.59 -6.87 -14.88
C ALA A 86 4.09 -5.95 -15.99
#